data_8f4fa4594de9c6a3a74e0f7bcc6261aa
#
_entry.id   8f4fa4594de9c6a3a74e0f7bcc6261aa
#
_cell.length_a   1.000
_cell.length_b   1.000
_cell.length_c   1.000
_cell.angle_alpha   90.00
_cell.angle_beta   90.00
_cell.angle_gamma   90.00
#
_symmetry.space_group_name_H-M   'P 1'
#
loop_
_entity.id
_entity.type
_entity.pdbx_description
1 polymer ?
#
loop_
_entity_poly.entity_id
_entity_poly.type
_entity_poly.pdbx_seq_one_letter_code
_entity_poly.pdbx_strand_id
1 'polypeptide(L)'
;MDLLIKNGRVVDPARRIDAVVDVVIRGGKITSIGKANVADIPHFDATGLIVAPGFFDIHVHLREPGTEEAETIATGGAAAVAGGFVAVAAMPNTKPPNDNPSITSYIISEAKRSSPALVFPIGAVTREQKGETLAEIGEMVEAGIVGISDDGKPVMDGRLFRRALEYAQLFNLPVIQHCEDLNLSKGGVMHEGVYSTRLGLKGIPSSAEDTMVSRDLILAETTGGKYHVAHLSTRRAVDMVRQAKAQGLNITAEVTPHHFTLTDAAVAEYDTNAKMNPPLRSQDDVDALRRGIADGTIDVIASDHAPHHLNLKMLEFDRAPFGITGLETAVGLAFTELRLPIVRMIEMFATNPQKIMRVAPWGMFEGSDAHVTILDPKRNWKFDVSQSRSKSKNSPFHGREMTGKAVGTIVYGKVVHEDRT
;
A
#
# COMPACT_ATOMS: atom_id res chain seq x y z
N MET A 1 12.97 16.05 18.13
CA MET A 1 12.07 16.29 19.27
C MET A 1 12.30 15.20 20.28
N ASP A 2 12.02 15.48 21.54
CA ASP A 2 12.11 14.52 22.62
C ASP A 2 10.70 14.09 23.01
N LEU A 3 10.48 12.78 23.22
CA LEU A 3 9.19 12.20 23.57
C LEU A 3 9.40 10.90 24.35
N LEU A 4 8.55 10.67 25.34
CA LEU A 4 8.48 9.41 26.07
C LEU A 4 7.14 8.75 25.78
N ILE A 5 7.17 7.57 25.17
CA ILE A 5 5.99 6.71 25.04
C ILE A 5 5.96 5.78 26.24
N LYS A 6 4.93 5.89 27.09
CA LYS A 6 4.81 5.17 28.37
C LYS A 6 3.86 3.99 28.29
N ASN A 7 4.21 2.92 29.00
CA ASN A 7 3.30 1.80 29.32
C ASN A 7 2.70 1.08 28.09
N GLY A 8 3.26 1.26 26.89
CA GLY A 8 2.76 0.62 25.68
C GLY A 8 3.22 -0.82 25.54
N ARG A 9 2.37 -1.68 24.97
CA ARG A 9 2.82 -2.99 24.50
C ARG A 9 3.64 -2.78 23.21
N VAL A 10 4.96 -2.78 23.33
CA VAL A 10 5.87 -2.66 22.20
C VAL A 10 5.94 -4.01 21.50
N VAL A 11 5.58 -4.03 20.20
CA VAL A 11 5.62 -5.23 19.36
C VAL A 11 6.44 -4.93 18.11
N ASP A 12 7.60 -5.60 17.99
CA ASP A 12 8.48 -5.54 16.80
C ASP A 12 8.88 -6.95 16.37
N PRO A 13 8.27 -7.49 15.30
CA PRO A 13 8.58 -8.83 14.81
C PRO A 13 10.04 -8.99 14.39
N ALA A 14 10.63 -7.98 13.76
CA ALA A 14 12.02 -8.04 13.26
C ALA A 14 13.04 -8.11 14.41
N ARG A 15 12.68 -7.59 15.58
CA ARG A 15 13.51 -7.58 16.80
C ARG A 15 13.06 -8.60 17.82
N ARG A 16 11.98 -9.34 17.57
CA ARG A 16 11.36 -10.31 18.49
C ARG A 16 11.00 -9.69 19.83
N ILE A 17 10.50 -8.46 19.80
CA ILE A 17 10.00 -7.73 20.98
C ILE A 17 8.49 -7.89 21.04
N ASP A 18 7.98 -8.28 22.22
CA ASP A 18 6.57 -8.25 22.59
C ASP A 18 6.51 -8.08 24.10
N ALA A 19 6.51 -6.83 24.57
CA ALA A 19 6.57 -6.51 25.99
C ALA A 19 5.94 -5.15 26.30
N VAL A 20 5.40 -4.99 27.51
CA VAL A 20 4.93 -3.70 28.01
C VAL A 20 6.13 -2.94 28.58
N VAL A 21 6.59 -1.94 27.84
CA VAL A 21 7.78 -1.14 28.16
C VAL A 21 7.62 0.29 27.68
N ASP A 22 8.50 1.17 28.16
CA ASP A 22 8.59 2.55 27.71
C ASP A 22 9.55 2.67 26.51
N VAL A 23 9.33 3.68 25.66
CA VAL A 23 10.22 4.04 24.55
C VAL A 23 10.64 5.50 24.72
N VAL A 24 11.93 5.72 24.86
CA VAL A 24 12.50 7.09 24.96
C VAL A 24 13.01 7.52 23.59
N ILE A 25 12.55 8.67 23.15
CA ILE A 25 12.95 9.30 21.90
C ILE A 25 13.68 10.61 22.23
N ARG A 26 14.87 10.82 21.65
CA ARG A 26 15.62 12.07 21.74
C ARG A 26 16.20 12.44 20.37
N GLY A 27 16.08 13.71 20.02
CA GLY A 27 16.60 14.20 18.73
C GLY A 27 16.03 13.45 17.51
N GLY A 28 14.79 12.93 17.61
CA GLY A 28 14.15 12.18 16.54
C GLY A 28 14.57 10.71 16.42
N LYS A 29 15.39 10.19 17.35
CA LYS A 29 15.82 8.79 17.39
C LYS A 29 15.37 8.09 18.67
N ILE A 30 15.14 6.78 18.58
CA ILE A 30 14.92 5.93 19.75
C ILE A 30 16.26 5.80 20.49
N THR A 31 16.28 6.18 21.76
CA THR A 31 17.50 6.14 22.60
C THR A 31 17.45 5.09 23.69
N SER A 32 16.25 4.62 24.06
CA SER A 32 16.10 3.54 25.03
C SER A 32 14.74 2.86 24.87
N ILE A 33 14.71 1.55 25.12
CA ILE A 33 13.50 0.72 25.21
C ILE A 33 13.59 -0.09 26.50
N GLY A 34 12.64 0.12 27.41
CA GLY A 34 12.63 -0.50 28.74
C GLY A 34 11.95 0.38 29.77
N LYS A 35 12.14 0.11 31.04
CA LYS A 35 11.65 1.00 32.10
C LYS A 35 12.43 2.30 32.06
N ALA A 36 11.73 3.42 31.83
CA ALA A 36 12.34 4.74 31.78
C ALA A 36 11.96 5.56 33.00
N ASN A 37 12.98 6.08 33.68
CA ASN A 37 12.79 7.12 34.70
C ASN A 37 13.32 8.45 34.15
N VAL A 38 12.56 9.03 33.22
CA VAL A 38 12.91 10.29 32.54
C VAL A 38 11.87 11.33 32.97
N ALA A 39 12.34 12.36 33.69
CA ALA A 39 11.54 13.54 34.00
C ALA A 39 11.70 14.58 32.87
N ASP A 40 10.75 15.51 32.78
CA ASP A 40 10.83 16.76 32.01
C ASP A 40 10.87 16.66 30.49
N ILE A 41 10.34 15.56 29.92
CA ILE A 41 10.04 15.49 28.49
C ILE A 41 8.55 15.21 28.24
N PRO A 42 7.99 15.71 27.12
CA PRO A 42 6.61 15.36 26.72
C PRO A 42 6.41 13.86 26.71
N HIS A 43 5.23 13.39 27.10
CA HIS A 43 4.94 11.97 27.09
C HIS A 43 3.63 11.66 26.39
N PHE A 44 3.59 10.48 25.76
CA PHE A 44 2.41 9.83 25.20
C PHE A 44 2.09 8.63 26.08
N ASP A 45 0.94 8.63 26.76
CA ASP A 45 0.50 7.46 27.51
C ASP A 45 -0.11 6.44 26.55
N ALA A 46 0.57 5.31 26.39
CA ALA A 46 0.18 4.19 25.54
C ALA A 46 -0.38 3.00 26.35
N THR A 47 -0.87 3.25 27.56
CA THR A 47 -1.48 2.19 28.40
C THR A 47 -2.63 1.50 27.66
N GLY A 48 -2.53 0.17 27.51
CA GLY A 48 -3.51 -0.64 26.74
C GLY A 48 -3.38 -0.58 25.24
N LEU A 49 -2.46 0.24 24.70
CA LEU A 49 -2.19 0.39 23.27
C LEU A 49 -0.99 -0.46 22.84
N ILE A 50 -0.91 -0.68 21.51
CA ILE A 50 0.22 -1.33 20.88
C ILE A 50 1.10 -0.25 20.26
N VAL A 51 2.41 -0.34 20.52
CA VAL A 51 3.46 0.51 19.95
C VAL A 51 4.26 -0.34 18.98
N ALA A 52 4.19 -0.01 17.69
CA ALA A 52 4.79 -0.77 16.61
C ALA A 52 5.79 0.08 15.81
N PRO A 53 6.74 -0.54 15.08
CA PRO A 53 7.44 0.14 14.00
C PRO A 53 6.45 0.84 13.09
N GLY A 54 6.79 2.03 12.63
CA GLY A 54 5.93 2.82 11.76
C GLY A 54 5.50 2.05 10.52
N PHE A 55 4.22 2.12 10.17
CA PHE A 55 3.65 1.43 9.01
C PHE A 55 4.08 2.10 7.71
N PHE A 56 4.25 1.30 6.67
CA PHE A 56 4.64 1.73 5.34
C PHE A 56 3.68 1.15 4.30
N ASP A 57 2.93 2.01 3.63
CA ASP A 57 2.08 1.61 2.52
C ASP A 57 2.86 1.70 1.21
N ILE A 58 3.05 0.57 0.53
CA ILE A 58 3.92 0.49 -0.65
C ILE A 58 3.19 0.71 -1.97
N HIS A 59 1.88 1.02 -1.93
CA HIS A 59 1.08 1.24 -3.12
C HIS A 59 0.06 2.37 -2.91
N VAL A 60 0.43 3.59 -3.31
CA VAL A 60 -0.47 4.75 -3.25
C VAL A 60 -0.33 5.67 -4.48
N HIS A 61 -1.39 6.38 -4.81
CA HIS A 61 -1.43 7.37 -5.90
C HIS A 61 -1.61 8.77 -5.33
N LEU A 62 -0.54 9.55 -5.26
CA LEU A 62 -0.57 10.91 -4.71
C LEU A 62 -0.98 11.97 -5.74
N ARG A 63 -1.15 11.57 -7.01
CA ARG A 63 -1.67 12.39 -8.10
C ARG A 63 -0.88 13.65 -8.45
N GLU A 64 0.12 14.01 -7.70
CA GLU A 64 1.00 15.15 -7.91
C GLU A 64 2.40 14.67 -8.34
N PRO A 65 2.93 15.21 -9.47
CA PRO A 65 2.40 16.32 -10.27
C PRO A 65 1.25 15.93 -11.21
N GLY A 66 0.37 16.90 -11.51
CA GLY A 66 -0.46 16.93 -12.70
C GLY A 66 -1.94 16.57 -12.59
N THR A 67 -2.41 16.09 -11.42
CA THR A 67 -3.83 15.87 -11.11
C THR A 67 -4.15 16.23 -9.66
N GLU A 68 -3.64 17.39 -9.24
CA GLU A 68 -3.75 17.90 -7.87
C GLU A 68 -5.18 18.19 -7.43
N GLU A 69 -6.10 18.26 -8.37
CA GLU A 69 -7.54 18.35 -8.07
C GLU A 69 -8.07 17.07 -7.39
N ALA A 70 -7.47 15.92 -7.67
CA ALA A 70 -7.84 14.66 -7.06
C ALA A 70 -7.11 14.43 -5.73
N GLU A 71 -5.80 14.67 -5.68
CA GLU A 71 -4.99 14.52 -4.47
C GLU A 71 -3.70 15.33 -4.61
N THR A 72 -3.05 15.64 -3.48
CA THR A 72 -1.70 16.21 -3.45
C THR A 72 -0.80 15.39 -2.55
N ILE A 73 0.50 15.55 -2.69
CA ILE A 73 1.49 14.93 -1.78
C ILE A 73 1.20 15.33 -0.33
N ALA A 74 0.77 16.57 -0.09
CA ALA A 74 0.41 17.06 1.23
C ALA A 74 -0.82 16.37 1.82
N THR A 75 -1.93 16.28 1.04
CA THR A 75 -3.19 15.72 1.53
C THR A 75 -3.16 14.20 1.60
N GLY A 76 -2.51 13.53 0.65
CA GLY A 76 -2.25 12.09 0.71
C GLY A 76 -1.33 11.71 1.89
N GLY A 77 -0.30 12.53 2.14
CA GLY A 77 0.55 12.37 3.34
C GLY A 77 -0.22 12.57 4.66
N ALA A 78 -1.18 13.52 4.70
CA ALA A 78 -2.06 13.70 5.84
C ALA A 78 -3.01 12.51 6.05
N ALA A 79 -3.55 11.93 4.95
CA ALA A 79 -4.36 10.72 5.01
C ALA A 79 -3.53 9.51 5.47
N ALA A 80 -2.27 9.40 5.02
CA ALA A 80 -1.36 8.35 5.44
C ALA A 80 -1.13 8.36 6.95
N VAL A 81 -0.75 9.50 7.53
CA VAL A 81 -0.51 9.57 8.97
C VAL A 81 -1.80 9.39 9.80
N ALA A 82 -2.95 9.81 9.28
CA ALA A 82 -4.24 9.53 9.91
C ALA A 82 -4.60 8.02 9.90
N GLY A 83 -4.15 7.29 8.88
CA GLY A 83 -4.27 5.83 8.79
C GLY A 83 -3.20 5.06 9.57
N GLY A 84 -2.22 5.74 10.17
CA GLY A 84 -1.12 5.11 10.92
C GLY A 84 0.15 4.88 10.11
N PHE A 85 0.19 5.31 8.83
CA PHE A 85 1.36 5.14 7.97
C PHE A 85 2.35 6.29 8.14
N VAL A 86 3.56 5.97 8.57
CA VAL A 86 4.67 6.93 8.64
C VAL A 86 5.30 7.17 7.27
N ALA A 87 5.09 6.24 6.34
CA ALA A 87 5.68 6.25 5.02
C ALA A 87 4.69 5.73 3.97
N VAL A 88 4.84 6.22 2.75
CA VAL A 88 4.12 5.71 1.56
C VAL A 88 5.07 5.61 0.36
N ALA A 89 4.84 4.62 -0.53
CA ALA A 89 5.52 4.55 -1.83
C ALA A 89 4.55 5.02 -2.92
N ALA A 90 4.93 6.11 -3.60
CA ALA A 90 4.08 6.78 -4.58
C ALA A 90 4.28 6.18 -5.97
N MET A 91 3.21 5.64 -6.56
CA MET A 91 3.20 5.08 -7.91
C MET A 91 3.51 6.12 -8.99
N PRO A 92 4.12 5.72 -10.12
CA PRO A 92 4.68 6.63 -11.12
C PRO A 92 3.66 7.27 -12.07
N ASN A 93 2.37 6.92 -11.96
CA ASN A 93 1.33 7.35 -12.91
C ASN A 93 0.84 8.79 -12.67
N THR A 94 1.76 9.70 -12.51
CA THR A 94 1.58 11.15 -12.45
C THR A 94 1.49 11.77 -13.87
N LYS A 95 1.37 13.11 -13.99
CA LYS A 95 1.37 13.83 -15.27
C LYS A 95 2.32 15.05 -15.19
N PRO A 96 3.52 14.94 -15.78
CA PRO A 96 4.06 13.77 -16.49
C PRO A 96 4.33 12.58 -15.56
N PRO A 97 4.43 11.34 -16.09
CA PRO A 97 4.77 10.18 -15.28
C PRO A 97 6.20 10.28 -14.73
N ASN A 98 6.44 9.60 -13.61
CA ASN A 98 7.77 9.54 -13.00
C ASN A 98 8.68 8.57 -13.75
N ASP A 99 9.11 8.93 -14.95
CA ASP A 99 9.94 8.13 -15.85
C ASP A 99 11.35 8.67 -16.06
N ASN A 100 11.72 9.72 -15.31
CA ASN A 100 13.01 10.39 -15.37
C ASN A 100 13.41 11.02 -14.02
N PRO A 101 14.70 11.33 -13.78
CA PRO A 101 15.20 11.82 -12.50
C PRO A 101 14.63 13.19 -12.08
N SER A 102 14.20 14.02 -13.02
CA SER A 102 13.67 15.36 -12.71
C SER A 102 12.31 15.25 -11.98
N ILE A 103 11.44 14.37 -12.44
CA ILE A 103 10.13 14.12 -11.77
C ILE A 103 10.34 13.43 -10.43
N THR A 104 11.25 12.46 -10.35
CA THR A 104 11.65 11.83 -9.07
C THR A 104 12.10 12.88 -8.05
N SER A 105 13.01 13.78 -8.46
CA SER A 105 13.52 14.86 -7.59
C SER A 105 12.44 15.85 -7.18
N TYR A 106 11.50 16.18 -8.09
CA TYR A 106 10.34 17.01 -7.76
C TYR A 106 9.49 16.37 -6.67
N ILE A 107 9.10 15.10 -6.81
CA ILE A 107 8.27 14.38 -5.82
C ILE A 107 8.95 14.37 -4.45
N ILE A 108 10.25 14.07 -4.40
CA ILE A 108 11.02 14.06 -3.14
C ILE A 108 11.09 15.46 -2.51
N SER A 109 11.31 16.48 -3.31
CA SER A 109 11.41 17.87 -2.83
C SER A 109 10.06 18.36 -2.29
N GLU A 110 8.98 18.09 -3.03
CA GLU A 110 7.63 18.47 -2.61
C GLU A 110 7.21 17.71 -1.34
N ALA A 111 7.50 16.41 -1.27
CA ALA A 111 7.23 15.62 -0.08
C ALA A 111 7.94 16.16 1.17
N LYS A 112 9.22 16.51 1.06
CA LYS A 112 9.99 17.13 2.16
C LYS A 112 9.39 18.47 2.60
N ARG A 113 8.81 19.21 1.68
CA ARG A 113 8.22 20.54 1.95
C ARG A 113 6.85 20.46 2.60
N SER A 114 6.00 19.51 2.19
CA SER A 114 4.57 19.57 2.47
C SER A 114 3.98 18.35 3.17
N SER A 115 4.59 17.15 3.04
CA SER A 115 4.02 15.92 3.57
C SER A 115 4.40 15.68 5.04
N PRO A 116 3.46 15.30 5.90
CA PRO A 116 3.76 14.83 7.25
C PRO A 116 4.28 13.39 7.28
N ALA A 117 4.05 12.59 6.22
CA ALA A 117 4.59 11.25 6.03
C ALA A 117 5.83 11.28 5.14
N LEU A 118 6.69 10.27 5.26
CA LEU A 118 7.75 10.02 4.30
C LEU A 118 7.15 9.54 2.97
N VAL A 119 7.66 10.07 1.86
CA VAL A 119 7.22 9.65 0.51
C VAL A 119 8.42 9.11 -0.24
N PHE A 120 8.31 7.87 -0.68
CA PHE A 120 9.30 7.17 -1.49
C PHE A 120 8.75 7.03 -2.91
N PRO A 121 9.33 7.68 -3.92
CA PRO A 121 8.83 7.55 -5.29
C PRO A 121 9.16 6.19 -5.89
N ILE A 122 8.22 5.64 -6.65
CA ILE A 122 8.42 4.52 -7.56
C ILE A 122 8.61 5.10 -8.95
N GLY A 123 9.61 4.62 -9.70
CA GLY A 123 9.85 5.03 -11.07
C GLY A 123 9.03 4.22 -12.07
N ALA A 124 8.76 4.75 -13.25
CA ALA A 124 8.14 3.98 -14.33
C ALA A 124 9.11 2.92 -14.86
N VAL A 125 8.59 1.77 -15.30
CA VAL A 125 9.34 0.76 -16.04
C VAL A 125 9.67 1.28 -17.44
N THR A 126 8.67 1.90 -18.09
CA THR A 126 8.79 2.35 -19.48
C THR A 126 8.56 3.85 -19.61
N ARG A 127 9.20 4.44 -20.63
CA ARG A 127 9.02 5.86 -20.95
C ARG A 127 7.55 6.17 -21.21
N GLU A 128 7.07 7.24 -20.57
CA GLU A 128 5.68 7.69 -20.62
C GLU A 128 4.65 6.59 -20.28
N GLN A 129 5.11 5.49 -19.65
CA GLN A 129 4.31 4.29 -19.39
C GLN A 129 3.62 3.75 -20.66
N LYS A 130 4.35 3.73 -21.80
CA LYS A 130 3.85 3.28 -23.10
C LYS A 130 4.10 1.80 -23.39
N GLY A 131 4.91 1.12 -22.57
CA GLY A 131 5.27 -0.29 -22.79
C GLY A 131 6.18 -0.54 -24.00
N GLU A 132 6.89 0.47 -24.51
CA GLU A 132 7.70 0.39 -25.74
C GLU A 132 9.21 0.35 -25.46
N THR A 133 9.70 1.21 -24.57
CA THR A 133 11.13 1.32 -24.21
C THR A 133 11.29 1.55 -22.73
N LEU A 134 12.39 1.06 -22.14
CA LEU A 134 12.68 1.29 -20.71
C LEU A 134 12.85 2.78 -20.42
N ALA A 135 12.40 3.18 -19.24
CA ALA A 135 12.65 4.51 -18.68
C ALA A 135 14.11 4.68 -18.24
N GLU A 136 14.45 5.85 -17.74
CA GLU A 136 15.81 6.20 -17.26
C GLU A 136 16.05 5.64 -15.83
N ILE A 137 15.90 4.31 -15.68
CA ILE A 137 15.88 3.63 -14.38
C ILE A 137 17.14 3.92 -13.57
N GLY A 138 18.34 3.88 -14.19
CA GLY A 138 19.60 4.13 -13.48
C GLY A 138 19.65 5.52 -12.86
N GLU A 139 19.33 6.55 -13.64
CA GLU A 139 19.32 7.94 -13.16
C GLU A 139 18.20 8.18 -12.12
N MET A 140 17.06 7.53 -12.28
CA MET A 140 15.98 7.58 -11.27
C MET A 140 16.41 6.91 -9.95
N VAL A 141 17.22 5.85 -10.00
CA VAL A 141 17.80 5.23 -8.78
C VAL A 141 18.72 6.22 -8.06
N GLU A 142 19.58 6.91 -8.78
CA GLU A 142 20.45 7.95 -8.21
C GLU A 142 19.63 9.10 -7.62
N ALA A 143 18.48 9.42 -8.23
CA ALA A 143 17.54 10.41 -7.72
C ALA A 143 16.74 9.92 -6.51
N GLY A 144 16.62 8.59 -6.24
CA GLY A 144 16.07 8.03 -5.01
C GLY A 144 14.78 7.23 -5.15
N ILE A 145 14.48 6.61 -6.30
CA ILE A 145 13.37 5.65 -6.40
C ILE A 145 13.65 4.38 -5.59
N VAL A 146 12.59 3.72 -5.12
CA VAL A 146 12.67 2.50 -4.29
C VAL A 146 12.16 1.24 -5.01
N GLY A 147 11.59 1.37 -6.18
CA GLY A 147 11.06 0.31 -7.03
C GLY A 147 10.69 0.86 -8.40
N ILE A 148 10.30 -0.01 -9.32
CA ILE A 148 9.79 0.38 -10.64
C ILE A 148 8.47 -0.30 -10.95
N SER A 149 7.55 0.44 -11.59
CA SER A 149 6.22 -0.02 -11.98
C SER A 149 5.66 0.78 -13.14
N ASP A 150 4.86 0.16 -14.00
CA ASP A 150 3.95 0.88 -14.90
C ASP A 150 2.50 0.73 -14.41
N ASP A 151 2.29 0.85 -13.12
CA ASP A 151 0.99 0.60 -12.49
C ASP A 151 -0.18 1.29 -13.23
N GLY A 152 -1.28 0.52 -13.37
CA GLY A 152 -2.45 0.88 -14.18
C GLY A 152 -2.25 0.73 -15.70
N LYS A 153 -1.02 0.48 -16.17
CA LYS A 153 -0.66 0.25 -17.58
C LYS A 153 0.37 -0.88 -17.67
N PRO A 154 -0.06 -2.14 -17.58
CA PRO A 154 0.86 -3.27 -17.50
C PRO A 154 1.81 -3.34 -18.70
N VAL A 155 3.06 -3.76 -18.47
CA VAL A 155 4.01 -4.00 -19.55
C VAL A 155 3.60 -5.27 -20.32
N MET A 156 2.95 -5.10 -21.46
CA MET A 156 2.41 -6.20 -22.27
C MET A 156 3.50 -6.99 -23.01
N ASP A 157 4.58 -6.32 -23.44
CA ASP A 157 5.71 -6.99 -24.12
C ASP A 157 6.56 -7.78 -23.09
N GLY A 158 6.46 -9.10 -23.13
CA GLY A 158 7.21 -9.98 -22.24
C GLY A 158 8.73 -9.88 -22.41
N ARG A 159 9.24 -9.52 -23.59
CA ARG A 159 10.68 -9.29 -23.81
C ARG A 159 11.12 -8.03 -23.08
N LEU A 160 10.31 -6.98 -23.12
CA LEU A 160 10.61 -5.72 -22.43
C LEU A 160 10.54 -5.92 -20.90
N PHE A 161 9.52 -6.63 -20.42
CA PHE A 161 9.38 -6.95 -19.00
C PHE A 161 10.54 -7.80 -18.47
N ARG A 162 10.97 -8.82 -19.24
CA ARG A 162 12.17 -9.59 -18.93
C ARG A 162 13.41 -8.69 -18.78
N ARG A 163 13.63 -7.76 -19.71
CA ARG A 163 14.75 -6.79 -19.63
C ARG A 163 14.65 -5.88 -18.41
N ALA A 164 13.43 -5.47 -18.05
CA ALA A 164 13.22 -4.69 -16.83
C ALA A 164 13.64 -5.48 -15.59
N LEU A 165 13.25 -6.75 -15.49
CA LEU A 165 13.67 -7.66 -14.41
C LEU A 165 15.22 -7.81 -14.37
N GLU A 166 15.87 -8.04 -15.50
CA GLU A 166 17.32 -8.17 -15.61
C GLU A 166 18.04 -6.87 -15.20
N TYR A 167 17.57 -5.71 -15.68
CA TYR A 167 18.20 -4.43 -15.41
C TYR A 167 18.00 -3.96 -13.97
N ALA A 168 16.82 -4.18 -13.40
CA ALA A 168 16.50 -3.83 -12.03
C ALA A 168 17.40 -4.54 -10.99
N GLN A 169 17.93 -5.73 -11.32
CA GLN A 169 18.85 -6.47 -10.46
C GLN A 169 20.15 -5.73 -10.18
N LEU A 170 20.66 -4.94 -11.13
CA LEU A 170 21.88 -4.13 -10.96
C LEU A 170 21.76 -3.19 -9.76
N PHE A 171 20.56 -2.75 -9.49
CA PHE A 171 20.22 -1.82 -8.41
C PHE A 171 19.51 -2.53 -7.23
N ASN A 172 19.29 -3.86 -7.36
CA ASN A 172 18.56 -4.66 -6.40
C ASN A 172 17.12 -4.14 -6.17
N LEU A 173 16.46 -3.56 -7.18
CA LEU A 173 15.10 -3.01 -7.14
C LEU A 173 14.03 -4.10 -7.33
N PRO A 174 12.85 -3.98 -6.68
CA PRO A 174 11.67 -4.74 -7.06
C PRO A 174 11.07 -4.18 -8.35
N VAL A 175 10.63 -5.07 -9.24
CA VAL A 175 9.75 -4.75 -10.38
C VAL A 175 8.33 -5.10 -9.96
N ILE A 176 7.47 -4.10 -9.89
CA ILE A 176 6.09 -4.19 -9.42
C ILE A 176 5.16 -4.17 -10.62
N GLN A 177 4.28 -5.16 -10.75
CA GLN A 177 3.40 -5.26 -11.91
C GLN A 177 1.93 -5.25 -11.52
N HIS A 178 1.20 -4.33 -12.12
CA HIS A 178 -0.25 -4.41 -12.25
C HIS A 178 -0.57 -5.52 -13.27
N CYS A 179 -1.02 -6.68 -12.78
CA CYS A 179 -1.17 -7.87 -13.60
C CYS A 179 -2.51 -7.88 -14.34
N GLU A 180 -2.53 -7.32 -15.52
CA GLU A 180 -3.72 -7.28 -16.38
C GLU A 180 -3.35 -7.49 -17.84
N ASP A 181 -3.90 -8.54 -18.48
CA ASP A 181 -3.84 -8.66 -19.93
C ASP A 181 -4.90 -7.73 -20.56
N LEU A 182 -4.41 -6.64 -21.16
CA LEU A 182 -5.26 -5.61 -21.77
C LEU A 182 -6.07 -6.09 -22.97
N ASN A 183 -5.71 -7.22 -23.59
CA ASN A 183 -6.51 -7.79 -24.67
C ASN A 183 -7.74 -8.52 -24.10
N LEU A 184 -7.57 -9.20 -22.95
CA LEU A 184 -8.66 -9.90 -22.26
C LEU A 184 -9.60 -8.92 -21.53
N SER A 185 -9.05 -7.89 -20.89
CA SER A 185 -9.83 -6.92 -20.12
C SER A 185 -10.47 -5.80 -20.92
N LYS A 186 -10.12 -5.67 -22.21
CA LYS A 186 -10.49 -4.53 -23.07
C LYS A 186 -11.95 -4.12 -22.95
N GLY A 187 -12.17 -2.90 -22.43
CA GLY A 187 -13.48 -2.28 -22.27
C GLY A 187 -14.32 -2.89 -21.13
N GLY A 188 -13.75 -3.75 -20.30
CA GLY A 188 -14.38 -4.21 -19.07
C GLY A 188 -14.39 -3.12 -17.99
N VAL A 189 -15.40 -3.13 -17.14
CA VAL A 189 -15.61 -2.11 -16.12
C VAL A 189 -15.85 -2.66 -14.71
N MET A 190 -15.99 -4.00 -14.60
CA MET A 190 -16.16 -4.73 -13.34
C MET A 190 -15.77 -6.20 -13.56
N HIS A 191 -15.82 -7.02 -12.54
CA HIS A 191 -15.60 -8.47 -12.64
C HIS A 191 -16.60 -9.15 -13.61
N GLU A 192 -16.10 -10.02 -14.48
CA GLU A 192 -16.92 -10.87 -15.33
C GLU A 192 -17.58 -11.98 -14.49
N GLY A 193 -18.90 -11.92 -14.36
CA GLY A 193 -19.65 -12.87 -13.54
C GLY A 193 -21.16 -12.60 -13.55
N VAL A 194 -21.81 -13.08 -12.49
CA VAL A 194 -23.26 -12.96 -12.33
C VAL A 194 -23.72 -11.49 -12.32
N TYR A 195 -22.97 -10.64 -11.59
CA TYR A 195 -23.34 -9.23 -11.47
C TYR A 195 -23.13 -8.45 -12.77
N SER A 196 -22.04 -8.67 -13.50
CA SER A 196 -21.83 -8.00 -14.79
C SER A 196 -22.92 -8.34 -15.80
N THR A 197 -23.33 -9.63 -15.86
CA THR A 197 -24.45 -10.08 -16.70
C THR A 197 -25.76 -9.43 -16.27
N ARG A 198 -26.06 -9.40 -14.99
CA ARG A 198 -27.30 -8.79 -14.44
C ARG A 198 -27.39 -7.30 -14.69
N LEU A 199 -26.27 -6.60 -14.58
CA LEU A 199 -26.19 -5.14 -14.76
C LEU A 199 -26.03 -4.72 -16.23
N GLY A 200 -25.80 -5.66 -17.14
CA GLY A 200 -25.54 -5.37 -18.54
C GLY A 200 -24.19 -4.66 -18.77
N LEU A 201 -23.24 -4.84 -17.86
CA LEU A 201 -21.92 -4.22 -17.92
C LEU A 201 -20.89 -5.23 -18.47
N LYS A 202 -19.91 -4.71 -19.22
CA LYS A 202 -18.82 -5.54 -19.71
C LYS A 202 -17.89 -5.97 -18.57
N GLY A 203 -17.65 -7.27 -18.45
CA GLY A 203 -16.79 -7.85 -17.43
C GLY A 203 -15.31 -7.85 -17.79
N ILE A 204 -14.46 -7.88 -16.76
CA ILE A 204 -13.02 -8.17 -16.79
C ILE A 204 -12.86 -9.59 -16.27
N PRO A 205 -12.48 -10.58 -17.10
CA PRO A 205 -12.34 -11.96 -16.66
C PRO A 205 -11.15 -12.10 -15.69
N SER A 206 -11.24 -13.05 -14.77
CA SER A 206 -10.14 -13.39 -13.86
C SER A 206 -8.87 -13.81 -14.62
N SER A 207 -9.04 -14.41 -15.80
CA SER A 207 -7.93 -14.80 -16.67
C SER A 207 -7.07 -13.61 -17.14
N ALA A 208 -7.58 -12.38 -17.11
CA ALA A 208 -6.76 -11.20 -17.42
C ALA A 208 -5.62 -11.01 -16.41
N GLU A 209 -5.87 -11.25 -15.13
CA GLU A 209 -4.85 -11.27 -14.08
C GLU A 209 -4.02 -12.55 -14.12
N ASP A 210 -4.68 -13.71 -14.16
CA ASP A 210 -4.05 -15.02 -14.06
C ASP A 210 -2.98 -15.24 -15.14
N THR A 211 -3.24 -14.85 -16.38
CA THR A 211 -2.29 -15.04 -17.50
C THR A 211 -1.07 -14.15 -17.34
N MET A 212 -1.24 -12.91 -16.88
CA MET A 212 -0.12 -12.01 -16.63
C MET A 212 0.74 -12.47 -15.44
N VAL A 213 0.11 -12.89 -14.35
CA VAL A 213 0.86 -13.46 -13.19
C VAL A 213 1.64 -14.69 -13.65
N SER A 214 1.03 -15.61 -14.39
CA SER A 214 1.71 -16.82 -14.90
C SER A 214 2.90 -16.48 -15.78
N ARG A 215 2.75 -15.56 -16.74
CA ARG A 215 3.83 -15.10 -17.62
C ARG A 215 4.99 -14.52 -16.81
N ASP A 216 4.67 -13.63 -15.88
CA ASP A 216 5.66 -12.85 -15.15
C ASP A 216 6.42 -13.72 -14.12
N LEU A 217 5.78 -14.72 -13.54
CA LEU A 217 6.44 -15.71 -12.70
C LEU A 217 7.50 -16.52 -13.48
N ILE A 218 7.19 -16.95 -14.73
CA ILE A 218 8.14 -17.63 -15.62
C ILE A 218 9.33 -16.72 -15.94
N LEU A 219 9.07 -15.43 -16.20
CA LEU A 219 10.14 -14.46 -16.50
C LEU A 219 10.99 -14.17 -15.26
N ALA A 220 10.39 -14.06 -14.08
CA ALA A 220 11.09 -13.89 -12.83
C ALA A 220 11.96 -15.11 -12.48
N GLU A 221 11.46 -16.33 -12.68
CA GLU A 221 12.25 -17.57 -12.54
C GLU A 221 13.46 -17.57 -13.47
N THR A 222 13.25 -17.25 -14.75
CA THR A 222 14.30 -17.26 -15.77
C THR A 222 15.40 -16.23 -15.50
N THR A 223 15.03 -15.06 -14.96
CA THR A 223 15.96 -13.94 -14.73
C THR A 223 16.56 -13.93 -13.31
N GLY A 224 15.88 -14.52 -12.33
CA GLY A 224 16.22 -14.37 -10.92
C GLY A 224 15.88 -12.98 -10.34
N GLY A 225 15.17 -12.15 -11.10
CA GLY A 225 14.78 -10.79 -10.72
C GLY A 225 13.80 -10.76 -9.54
N LYS A 226 13.81 -9.64 -8.80
CA LYS A 226 12.81 -9.39 -7.75
C LYS A 226 11.50 -8.98 -8.39
N TYR A 227 10.50 -9.83 -8.28
CA TYR A 227 9.17 -9.57 -8.81
C TYR A 227 8.17 -9.40 -7.67
N HIS A 228 7.42 -8.31 -7.71
CA HIS A 228 6.35 -8.02 -6.77
C HIS A 228 5.02 -7.97 -7.51
N VAL A 229 4.11 -8.87 -7.14
CA VAL A 229 2.75 -8.93 -7.70
C VAL A 229 1.89 -7.93 -6.96
N ALA A 230 1.49 -6.85 -7.64
CA ALA A 230 0.63 -5.83 -7.06
C ALA A 230 -0.80 -6.36 -6.86
N HIS A 231 -1.47 -5.88 -5.83
CA HIS A 231 -2.91 -6.01 -5.53
C HIS A 231 -3.59 -7.28 -6.05
N LEU A 232 -3.11 -8.47 -5.64
CA LEU A 232 -3.72 -9.76 -5.99
C LEU A 232 -5.24 -9.73 -5.77
N SER A 233 -6.01 -10.22 -6.75
CA SER A 233 -7.45 -10.26 -6.66
C SER A 233 -8.07 -11.63 -6.94
N THR A 234 -7.37 -12.56 -7.61
CA THR A 234 -7.92 -13.85 -8.00
C THR A 234 -7.36 -15.01 -7.18
N ARG A 235 -8.18 -16.04 -6.93
CA ARG A 235 -7.78 -17.28 -6.29
C ARG A 235 -6.62 -17.97 -7.02
N ARG A 236 -6.69 -18.03 -8.36
CA ARG A 236 -5.66 -18.71 -9.15
C ARG A 236 -4.30 -17.99 -9.05
N ALA A 237 -4.29 -16.66 -9.08
CA ALA A 237 -3.06 -15.89 -8.90
C ALA A 237 -2.42 -16.14 -7.52
N VAL A 238 -3.23 -16.21 -6.45
CA VAL A 238 -2.74 -16.59 -5.10
C VAL A 238 -2.10 -17.98 -5.13
N ASP A 239 -2.74 -18.97 -5.77
CA ASP A 239 -2.21 -20.33 -5.85
C ASP A 239 -0.88 -20.39 -6.64
N MET A 240 -0.76 -19.62 -7.75
CA MET A 240 0.47 -19.51 -8.53
C MET A 240 1.61 -18.87 -7.74
N VAL A 241 1.34 -17.78 -7.03
CA VAL A 241 2.33 -17.13 -6.14
C VAL A 241 2.78 -18.08 -5.03
N ARG A 242 1.86 -18.83 -4.42
CA ARG A 242 2.18 -19.85 -3.42
C ARG A 242 3.14 -20.91 -3.94
N GLN A 243 2.89 -21.42 -5.14
CA GLN A 243 3.75 -22.41 -5.80
C GLN A 243 5.13 -21.84 -6.13
N ALA A 244 5.21 -20.63 -6.68
CA ALA A 244 6.45 -19.95 -7.00
C ALA A 244 7.33 -19.73 -5.74
N LYS A 245 6.73 -19.29 -4.64
CA LYS A 245 7.43 -19.15 -3.36
C LYS A 245 7.92 -20.49 -2.80
N ALA A 246 7.12 -21.56 -2.91
CA ALA A 246 7.52 -22.89 -2.48
C ALA A 246 8.71 -23.44 -3.30
N GLN A 247 8.90 -22.98 -4.53
CA GLN A 247 10.07 -23.27 -5.37
C GLN A 247 11.29 -22.38 -5.05
N GLY A 248 11.16 -21.43 -4.13
CA GLY A 248 12.25 -20.55 -3.69
C GLY A 248 12.48 -19.35 -4.61
N LEU A 249 11.52 -19.00 -5.47
CA LEU A 249 11.62 -17.83 -6.34
C LEU A 249 11.56 -16.53 -5.51
N ASN A 250 12.25 -15.51 -5.98
CA ASN A 250 12.29 -14.18 -5.33
C ASN A 250 11.04 -13.37 -5.65
N ILE A 251 9.90 -13.88 -5.18
CA ILE A 251 8.57 -13.34 -5.43
C ILE A 251 7.96 -12.82 -4.14
N THR A 252 7.38 -11.64 -4.21
CA THR A 252 6.53 -11.08 -3.17
C THR A 252 5.19 -10.64 -3.75
N ALA A 253 4.19 -10.51 -2.90
CA ALA A 253 2.86 -10.09 -3.33
C ALA A 253 2.16 -9.24 -2.28
N GLU A 254 1.29 -8.36 -2.75
CA GLU A 254 0.43 -7.55 -1.91
C GLU A 254 -1.05 -7.81 -2.20
N VAL A 255 -1.89 -7.43 -1.25
CA VAL A 255 -3.34 -7.41 -1.36
C VAL A 255 -3.89 -6.13 -0.78
N THR A 256 -5.00 -5.66 -1.32
CA THR A 256 -5.64 -4.45 -0.80
C THR A 256 -6.78 -4.76 0.16
N PRO A 257 -7.09 -3.83 1.08
CA PRO A 257 -8.21 -3.99 2.00
C PRO A 257 -9.55 -4.21 1.32
N HIS A 258 -9.81 -3.54 0.20
CA HIS A 258 -11.06 -3.70 -0.52
C HIS A 258 -11.20 -5.08 -1.18
N HIS A 259 -10.10 -5.72 -1.63
CA HIS A 259 -10.15 -7.05 -2.23
C HIS A 259 -10.37 -8.20 -1.22
N PHE A 260 -9.92 -8.07 0.02
CA PHE A 260 -10.22 -9.07 1.04
C PHE A 260 -11.50 -8.78 1.84
N THR A 261 -12.17 -7.64 1.57
CA THR A 261 -13.37 -7.21 2.32
C THR A 261 -14.63 -7.28 1.49
N LEU A 262 -14.58 -6.83 0.23
CA LEU A 262 -15.73 -6.65 -0.64
C LEU A 262 -15.73 -7.68 -1.77
N THR A 263 -16.93 -8.01 -2.24
CA THR A 263 -17.13 -8.79 -3.47
C THR A 263 -17.70 -7.92 -4.58
N ASP A 264 -17.83 -8.45 -5.79
CA ASP A 264 -18.49 -7.83 -6.94
C ASP A 264 -19.95 -7.44 -6.68
N ALA A 265 -20.57 -7.99 -5.63
CA ALA A 265 -21.89 -7.53 -5.15
C ALA A 265 -21.89 -6.06 -4.71
N ALA A 266 -20.76 -5.50 -4.31
CA ALA A 266 -20.66 -4.10 -3.89
C ALA A 266 -20.97 -3.09 -5.01
N VAL A 267 -20.93 -3.50 -6.27
CA VAL A 267 -21.27 -2.66 -7.42
C VAL A 267 -22.71 -2.86 -7.92
N ALA A 268 -23.54 -3.65 -7.23
CA ALA A 268 -24.87 -4.04 -7.67
C ALA A 268 -25.82 -2.84 -7.92
N GLU A 269 -25.62 -1.72 -7.23
CA GLU A 269 -26.38 -0.48 -7.38
C GLU A 269 -25.65 0.57 -8.26
N TYR A 270 -24.69 0.11 -9.10
CA TYR A 270 -23.81 0.98 -9.90
C TYR A 270 -22.99 1.97 -9.05
N ASP A 271 -22.65 1.59 -7.81
CA ASP A 271 -21.82 2.43 -6.94
C ASP A 271 -20.41 2.59 -7.52
N THR A 272 -20.15 3.76 -8.07
CA THR A 272 -18.84 4.09 -8.64
C THR A 272 -17.73 4.14 -7.60
N ASN A 273 -18.04 4.36 -6.31
CA ASN A 273 -17.05 4.33 -5.24
C ASN A 273 -16.51 2.90 -4.99
N ALA A 274 -17.26 1.87 -5.39
CA ALA A 274 -16.80 0.48 -5.36
C ALA A 274 -16.13 0.04 -6.68
N LYS A 275 -16.05 0.91 -7.70
CA LYS A 275 -15.38 0.62 -8.97
C LYS A 275 -13.87 0.69 -8.80
N MET A 276 -13.20 -0.46 -8.94
CA MET A 276 -11.75 -0.63 -8.75
C MET A 276 -11.14 -1.51 -9.84
N ASN A 277 -9.84 -1.37 -10.08
CA ASN A 277 -9.05 -2.25 -10.96
C ASN A 277 -7.75 -2.68 -10.25
N PRO A 278 -7.50 -4.00 -10.07
CA PRO A 278 -8.37 -5.12 -10.45
C PRO A 278 -9.77 -5.00 -9.87
N PRO A 279 -10.81 -5.53 -10.54
CA PRO A 279 -12.18 -5.41 -10.04
C PRO A 279 -12.39 -6.26 -8.78
N LEU A 280 -13.31 -5.83 -7.92
CA LEU A 280 -13.81 -6.65 -6.82
C LEU A 280 -14.33 -7.97 -7.38
N ARG A 281 -13.90 -9.09 -6.82
CA ARG A 281 -14.13 -10.44 -7.34
C ARG A 281 -15.23 -11.19 -6.57
N SER A 282 -15.34 -12.49 -6.84
CA SER A 282 -16.27 -13.40 -6.18
C SER A 282 -15.90 -13.64 -4.71
N GLN A 283 -16.82 -14.23 -3.94
CA GLN A 283 -16.54 -14.64 -2.56
C GLN A 283 -15.43 -15.68 -2.49
N ASP A 284 -15.37 -16.61 -3.46
CA ASP A 284 -14.30 -17.63 -3.51
C ASP A 284 -12.90 -17.00 -3.63
N ASP A 285 -12.79 -15.88 -4.38
CA ASP A 285 -11.55 -15.13 -4.51
C ASP A 285 -11.20 -14.40 -3.20
N VAL A 286 -12.16 -13.73 -2.59
CA VAL A 286 -12.00 -13.09 -1.27
C VAL A 286 -11.50 -14.10 -0.22
N ASP A 287 -12.10 -15.29 -0.18
CA ASP A 287 -11.70 -16.34 0.74
C ASP A 287 -10.30 -16.88 0.46
N ALA A 288 -9.91 -16.95 -0.81
CA ALA A 288 -8.56 -17.35 -1.21
C ALA A 288 -7.51 -16.30 -0.82
N LEU A 289 -7.81 -15.02 -0.99
CA LEU A 289 -6.96 -13.92 -0.53
C LEU A 289 -6.77 -13.98 0.99
N ARG A 290 -7.84 -14.14 1.77
CA ARG A 290 -7.77 -14.27 3.23
C ARG A 290 -6.92 -15.48 3.66
N ARG A 291 -7.02 -16.61 2.96
CA ARG A 291 -6.13 -17.77 3.20
C ARG A 291 -4.68 -17.45 2.86
N GLY A 292 -4.42 -16.80 1.71
CA GLY A 292 -3.07 -16.38 1.30
C GLY A 292 -2.41 -15.39 2.26
N ILE A 293 -3.20 -14.52 2.90
CA ILE A 293 -2.76 -13.64 3.99
C ILE A 293 -2.35 -14.47 5.22
N ALA A 294 -3.20 -15.41 5.61
CA ALA A 294 -3.00 -16.21 6.82
C ALA A 294 -1.80 -17.18 6.71
N ASP A 295 -1.60 -17.79 5.54
CA ASP A 295 -0.52 -18.77 5.31
C ASP A 295 0.82 -18.17 4.89
N GLY A 296 0.89 -16.84 4.69
CA GLY A 296 2.12 -16.14 4.32
C GLY A 296 2.43 -16.10 2.83
N THR A 297 1.52 -16.57 1.97
CA THR A 297 1.62 -16.41 0.51
C THR A 297 1.64 -14.94 0.13
N ILE A 298 0.80 -14.12 0.77
CA ILE A 298 0.74 -12.68 0.59
C ILE A 298 1.58 -12.00 1.67
N ASP A 299 2.49 -11.12 1.28
CA ASP A 299 3.50 -10.52 2.17
C ASP A 299 3.02 -9.23 2.81
N VAL A 300 2.25 -8.43 2.08
CA VAL A 300 1.93 -7.04 2.41
C VAL A 300 0.44 -6.77 2.26
N ILE A 301 -0.09 -5.92 3.13
CA ILE A 301 -1.36 -5.23 2.91
C ILE A 301 -1.00 -3.80 2.49
N ALA A 302 -1.33 -3.45 1.25
CA ALA A 302 -1.18 -2.11 0.69
C ALA A 302 -2.54 -1.54 0.33
N SER A 303 -2.73 -0.23 0.46
CA SER A 303 -4.07 0.35 0.31
C SER A 303 -4.55 0.47 -1.13
N ASP A 304 -3.63 0.59 -2.07
CA ASP A 304 -3.91 1.08 -3.41
C ASP A 304 -4.82 2.33 -3.35
N HIS A 305 -4.39 3.28 -2.52
CA HIS A 305 -5.08 4.54 -2.35
C HIS A 305 -5.11 5.30 -3.68
N ALA A 306 -6.28 5.26 -4.34
CA ALA A 306 -6.47 5.79 -5.69
C ALA A 306 -7.56 6.88 -5.71
N PRO A 307 -7.23 8.09 -5.30
CA PRO A 307 -8.16 9.21 -5.23
C PRO A 307 -8.56 9.73 -6.61
N HIS A 308 -9.84 10.09 -6.74
CA HIS A 308 -10.42 10.72 -7.92
C HIS A 308 -11.38 11.85 -7.52
N HIS A 309 -11.35 12.94 -8.29
CA HIS A 309 -12.24 14.06 -8.07
C HIS A 309 -13.72 13.64 -8.15
N LEU A 310 -14.55 14.19 -7.27
CA LEU A 310 -15.97 13.83 -7.14
C LEU A 310 -16.71 13.83 -8.49
N ASN A 311 -16.51 14.87 -9.32
CA ASN A 311 -17.18 14.97 -10.61
C ASN A 311 -16.92 13.78 -11.53
N LEU A 312 -15.74 13.14 -11.44
CA LEU A 312 -15.42 11.96 -12.22
C LEU A 312 -16.11 10.70 -11.66
N LYS A 313 -16.26 10.61 -10.34
CA LYS A 313 -16.97 9.50 -9.69
C LYS A 313 -18.49 9.62 -9.80
N MET A 314 -19.02 10.81 -10.17
CA MET A 314 -20.45 11.03 -10.46
C MET A 314 -20.85 10.70 -11.89
N LEU A 315 -19.90 10.31 -12.75
CA LEU A 315 -20.22 9.82 -14.10
C LEU A 315 -20.91 8.46 -14.04
N GLU A 316 -21.52 8.04 -15.16
CA GLU A 316 -22.08 6.71 -15.32
C GLU A 316 -21.02 5.65 -15.00
N PHE A 317 -21.45 4.50 -14.49
CA PHE A 317 -20.55 3.47 -13.98
C PHE A 317 -19.47 3.03 -15.00
N ASP A 318 -19.83 2.89 -16.27
CA ASP A 318 -18.90 2.52 -17.34
C ASP A 318 -17.85 3.61 -17.62
N ARG A 319 -18.18 4.88 -17.37
CA ARG A 319 -17.32 6.06 -17.63
C ARG A 319 -16.53 6.53 -16.42
N ALA A 320 -17.02 6.25 -15.20
CA ALA A 320 -16.32 6.62 -13.98
C ALA A 320 -14.97 5.93 -13.89
N PRO A 321 -13.90 6.61 -13.42
CA PRO A 321 -12.59 6.00 -13.26
C PRO A 321 -12.58 4.94 -12.15
N PHE A 322 -11.69 3.96 -12.28
CA PHE A 322 -11.37 3.00 -11.25
C PHE A 322 -10.58 3.66 -10.12
N GLY A 323 -10.92 3.38 -8.87
CA GLY A 323 -10.15 3.84 -7.72
C GLY A 323 -10.98 3.95 -6.44
N ILE A 324 -10.34 3.61 -5.33
CA ILE A 324 -10.87 3.67 -3.96
C ILE A 324 -9.82 4.38 -3.09
N THR A 325 -10.26 5.32 -2.22
CA THR A 325 -9.37 5.87 -1.18
C THR A 325 -9.28 4.89 -0.02
N GLY A 326 -8.07 4.44 0.33
CA GLY A 326 -7.86 3.31 1.26
C GLY A 326 -7.01 3.60 2.50
N LEU A 327 -6.16 4.64 2.50
CA LEU A 327 -5.16 4.88 3.55
C LEU A 327 -5.76 4.91 4.97
N GLU A 328 -6.87 5.61 5.17
CA GLU A 328 -7.46 5.79 6.50
C GLU A 328 -8.31 4.61 6.97
N THR A 329 -8.62 3.66 6.09
CA THR A 329 -9.45 2.48 6.40
C THR A 329 -8.67 1.18 6.47
N ALA A 330 -7.46 1.12 5.90
CA ALA A 330 -6.69 -0.11 5.72
C ALA A 330 -6.47 -0.87 7.03
N VAL A 331 -6.02 -0.20 8.06
CA VAL A 331 -5.74 -0.80 9.38
C VAL A 331 -7.03 -1.30 10.03
N GLY A 332 -8.09 -0.48 10.04
CA GLY A 332 -9.38 -0.85 10.62
C GLY A 332 -10.03 -2.05 9.91
N LEU A 333 -9.97 -2.09 8.58
CA LEU A 333 -10.47 -3.22 7.80
C LEU A 333 -9.67 -4.49 8.08
N ALA A 334 -8.34 -4.40 8.18
CA ALA A 334 -7.49 -5.55 8.50
C ALA A 334 -7.82 -6.13 9.89
N PHE A 335 -8.00 -5.27 10.91
CA PHE A 335 -8.42 -5.72 12.25
C PHE A 335 -9.80 -6.35 12.24
N THR A 336 -10.74 -5.79 11.48
CA THR A 336 -12.13 -6.24 11.44
C THR A 336 -12.28 -7.59 10.72
N GLU A 337 -11.59 -7.74 9.58
CA GLU A 337 -11.84 -8.85 8.64
C GLU A 337 -10.88 -10.03 8.81
N LEU A 338 -9.65 -9.81 9.29
CA LEU A 338 -8.59 -10.80 9.14
C LEU A 338 -8.22 -11.50 10.44
N ARG A 339 -8.70 -11.31 11.55
CA ARG A 339 -8.39 -12.02 12.83
C ARG A 339 -6.96 -12.55 12.95
N LEU A 340 -5.97 -11.77 12.45
CA LEU A 340 -4.56 -12.14 12.45
C LEU A 340 -3.93 -11.93 13.84
N PRO A 341 -2.91 -12.73 14.20
CA PRO A 341 -2.02 -12.37 15.30
C PRO A 341 -1.41 -10.99 15.06
N ILE A 342 -1.32 -10.16 16.11
CA ILE A 342 -0.80 -8.79 15.98
C ILE A 342 0.61 -8.74 15.38
N VAL A 343 1.45 -9.71 15.71
CA VAL A 343 2.81 -9.85 15.15
C VAL A 343 2.74 -9.94 13.63
N ARG A 344 1.86 -10.79 13.09
CA ARG A 344 1.68 -10.96 11.65
C ARG A 344 1.15 -9.69 10.98
N MET A 345 0.22 -9.00 11.62
CA MET A 345 -0.30 -7.74 11.11
C MET A 345 0.80 -6.67 11.00
N ILE A 346 1.64 -6.55 12.03
CA ILE A 346 2.78 -5.61 12.01
C ILE A 346 3.81 -6.02 10.96
N GLU A 347 4.06 -7.31 10.74
CA GLU A 347 4.92 -7.76 9.64
C GLU A 347 4.42 -7.25 8.29
N MET A 348 3.13 -7.37 8.02
CA MET A 348 2.51 -7.01 6.75
C MET A 348 2.42 -5.50 6.51
N PHE A 349 2.31 -4.69 7.55
CA PHE A 349 2.23 -3.23 7.44
C PHE A 349 3.56 -2.50 7.66
N ALA A 350 4.54 -3.12 8.32
CA ALA A 350 5.80 -2.45 8.64
C ALA A 350 7.04 -3.18 8.13
N THR A 351 7.29 -4.40 8.59
CA THR A 351 8.57 -5.08 8.38
C THR A 351 8.77 -5.54 6.93
N ASN A 352 7.75 -6.16 6.34
CA ASN A 352 7.82 -6.67 4.97
C ASN A 352 7.86 -5.54 3.93
N PRO A 353 7.05 -4.47 4.03
CA PRO A 353 7.16 -3.31 3.16
C PRO A 353 8.57 -2.72 3.10
N GLN A 354 9.22 -2.52 4.24
CA GLN A 354 10.58 -1.99 4.30
C GLN A 354 11.60 -2.90 3.59
N LYS A 355 11.48 -4.21 3.76
CA LYS A 355 12.37 -5.20 3.10
C LYS A 355 12.18 -5.21 1.59
N ILE A 356 10.93 -5.17 1.12
CA ILE A 356 10.58 -5.21 -0.30
C ILE A 356 11.10 -3.95 -1.00
N MET A 357 10.82 -2.77 -0.44
CA MET A 357 11.20 -1.48 -1.01
C MET A 357 12.63 -1.07 -0.69
N ARG A 358 13.39 -1.89 0.04
CA ARG A 358 14.81 -1.65 0.33
C ARG A 358 15.12 -0.29 0.95
N VAL A 359 14.22 0.22 1.74
CA VAL A 359 14.47 1.43 2.52
C VAL A 359 15.33 1.11 3.73
N ALA A 360 16.06 2.11 4.25
CA ALA A 360 16.77 1.97 5.52
C ALA A 360 15.79 1.54 6.61
N PRO A 361 16.04 0.44 7.34
CA PRO A 361 15.08 -0.10 8.26
C PRO A 361 14.92 0.80 9.50
N TRP A 362 13.69 1.11 9.84
CA TRP A 362 13.32 1.64 11.14
C TRP A 362 12.59 0.57 11.96
N GLY A 363 12.66 0.69 13.29
CA GLY A 363 12.05 -0.30 14.18
C GLY A 363 12.29 0.06 15.64
N MET A 364 11.89 -0.85 16.54
CA MET A 364 12.04 -0.67 17.97
C MET A 364 13.44 -1.10 18.42
N PHE A 365 14.44 -0.25 18.15
CA PHE A 365 15.83 -0.44 18.60
C PHE A 365 16.55 0.90 18.80
N GLU A 366 17.53 0.91 19.67
CA GLU A 366 18.34 2.10 19.95
C GLU A 366 19.12 2.54 18.72
N GLY A 367 19.10 3.84 18.44
CA GLY A 367 19.70 4.47 17.26
C GLY A 367 18.78 4.53 16.03
N SER A 368 17.66 3.81 16.03
CA SER A 368 16.66 3.90 14.95
C SER A 368 16.06 5.28 14.87
N ASP A 369 15.78 5.77 13.66
CA ASP A 369 14.87 6.89 13.47
C ASP A 369 13.51 6.55 14.09
N ALA A 370 12.96 7.50 14.86
CA ALA A 370 11.74 7.28 15.62
C ALA A 370 10.49 7.43 14.73
N HIS A 371 10.24 6.38 13.95
CA HIS A 371 9.05 6.19 13.15
C HIS A 371 8.17 5.14 13.83
N VAL A 372 7.03 5.55 14.39
CA VAL A 372 6.23 4.71 15.27
C VAL A 372 4.75 4.85 14.92
N THR A 373 4.05 3.72 14.89
CA THR A 373 2.60 3.64 14.83
C THR A 373 2.05 3.14 16.15
N ILE A 374 1.07 3.86 16.70
CA ILE A 374 0.37 3.48 17.93
C ILE A 374 -1.04 3.05 17.59
N LEU A 375 -1.43 1.85 18.04
CA LEU A 375 -2.69 1.22 17.70
C LEU A 375 -3.54 0.99 18.95
N ASP A 376 -4.82 1.29 18.85
CA ASP A 376 -5.83 0.77 19.77
C ASP A 376 -6.54 -0.42 19.11
N PRO A 377 -6.20 -1.67 19.47
CA PRO A 377 -6.75 -2.87 18.83
C PRO A 377 -8.22 -3.14 19.19
N LYS A 378 -8.75 -2.45 20.19
CA LYS A 378 -10.11 -2.68 20.72
C LYS A 378 -11.09 -1.56 20.36
N ARG A 379 -10.60 -0.48 19.78
CA ARG A 379 -11.42 0.69 19.47
C ARG A 379 -12.44 0.36 18.40
N ASN A 380 -13.72 0.48 18.72
CA ASN A 380 -14.81 0.46 17.76
C ASN A 380 -15.06 1.87 17.27
N TRP A 381 -15.15 2.03 15.96
CA TRP A 381 -15.35 3.31 15.32
C TRP A 381 -16.06 3.16 13.98
N LYS A 382 -16.67 4.24 13.53
CA LYS A 382 -17.37 4.29 12.25
C LYS A 382 -16.63 5.24 11.32
N PHE A 383 -16.33 4.79 10.10
CA PHE A 383 -15.65 5.64 9.13
C PHE A 383 -16.60 6.68 8.55
N ASP A 384 -16.24 7.94 8.71
CA ASP A 384 -16.94 9.06 8.07
C ASP A 384 -16.00 9.64 7.00
N VAL A 385 -16.32 9.37 5.73
CA VAL A 385 -15.52 9.85 4.59
C VAL A 385 -15.44 11.38 4.53
N SER A 386 -16.42 12.10 5.09
CA SER A 386 -16.39 13.57 5.12
C SER A 386 -15.25 14.12 5.99
N GLN A 387 -14.82 13.34 7.00
CA GLN A 387 -13.74 13.69 7.91
C GLN A 387 -12.36 13.20 7.42
N SER A 388 -12.33 12.43 6.33
CA SER A 388 -11.07 11.96 5.74
C SER A 388 -10.12 13.11 5.42
N ARG A 389 -8.83 12.88 5.61
CA ARG A 389 -7.75 13.84 5.28
C ARG A 389 -7.40 13.84 3.81
N SER A 390 -7.68 12.73 3.09
CA SER A 390 -7.57 12.70 1.63
C SER A 390 -8.45 13.80 1.00
N LYS A 391 -7.96 14.41 -0.05
CA LYS A 391 -8.71 15.43 -0.79
C LYS A 391 -9.94 14.83 -1.46
N SER A 392 -9.81 13.65 -2.04
CA SER A 392 -10.92 12.91 -2.63
C SER A 392 -11.64 12.03 -1.61
N LYS A 393 -12.91 11.75 -1.90
CA LYS A 393 -13.83 11.06 -0.99
C LYS A 393 -14.43 9.77 -1.58
N ASN A 394 -13.81 9.21 -2.61
CA ASN A 394 -14.27 8.02 -3.32
C ASN A 394 -13.97 6.74 -2.53
N SER A 395 -14.78 6.47 -1.51
CA SER A 395 -14.65 5.28 -0.67
C SER A 395 -16.01 4.58 -0.49
N PRO A 396 -16.11 3.26 -0.72
CA PRO A 396 -17.30 2.47 -0.46
C PRO A 396 -17.49 2.17 1.04
N PHE A 397 -16.56 2.60 1.89
CA PHE A 397 -16.57 2.28 3.32
C PHE A 397 -17.20 3.37 4.19
N HIS A 398 -17.81 4.41 3.61
CA HIS A 398 -18.53 5.41 4.39
C HIS A 398 -19.61 4.75 5.24
N GLY A 399 -19.61 5.07 6.54
CA GLY A 399 -20.58 4.53 7.48
C GLY A 399 -20.25 3.09 7.96
N ARG A 400 -19.17 2.48 7.50
CA ARG A 400 -18.75 1.14 7.95
C ARG A 400 -18.22 1.20 9.38
N GLU A 401 -18.73 0.30 10.21
CA GLU A 401 -18.22 0.05 11.56
C GLU A 401 -16.98 -0.84 11.47
N MET A 402 -15.94 -0.46 12.19
CA MET A 402 -14.65 -1.17 12.23
C MET A 402 -14.15 -1.29 13.66
N THR A 403 -13.35 -2.32 13.90
CA THR A 403 -12.61 -2.52 15.15
C THR A 403 -11.12 -2.33 14.87
N GLY A 404 -10.40 -1.73 15.84
CA GLY A 404 -8.98 -1.44 15.71
C GLY A 404 -8.71 -0.16 14.92
N LYS A 405 -7.89 0.72 15.47
CA LYS A 405 -7.55 2.02 14.86
C LYS A 405 -6.12 2.41 15.16
N ALA A 406 -5.45 3.05 14.20
CA ALA A 406 -4.24 3.81 14.48
C ALA A 406 -4.65 5.10 15.22
N VAL A 407 -4.12 5.29 16.42
CA VAL A 407 -4.46 6.42 17.28
C VAL A 407 -3.29 7.39 17.49
N GLY A 408 -2.11 7.02 17.03
CA GLY A 408 -0.94 7.88 17.04
C GLY A 408 0.05 7.51 15.93
N THR A 409 0.59 8.52 15.26
CA THR A 409 1.64 8.36 14.25
C THR A 409 2.77 9.33 14.55
N ILE A 410 3.98 8.80 14.63
CA ILE A 410 5.20 9.54 15.00
C ILE A 410 6.20 9.41 13.86
N VAL A 411 6.68 10.55 13.36
CA VAL A 411 7.68 10.63 12.28
C VAL A 411 8.86 11.47 12.80
N TYR A 412 10.07 10.91 12.80
CA TYR A 412 11.27 11.52 13.39
C TYR A 412 11.03 12.05 14.83
N GLY A 413 10.30 11.27 15.64
CA GLY A 413 10.00 11.63 17.03
C GLY A 413 8.97 12.75 17.20
N LYS A 414 8.38 13.25 16.12
CA LYS A 414 7.28 14.22 16.14
C LYS A 414 5.96 13.48 16.04
N VAL A 415 5.04 13.72 16.96
CA VAL A 415 3.65 13.28 16.83
C VAL A 415 3.01 14.08 15.70
N VAL A 416 2.78 13.44 14.55
CA VAL A 416 2.20 14.06 13.35
C VAL A 416 0.70 13.80 13.21
N HIS A 417 0.21 12.78 13.91
CA HIS A 417 -1.22 12.50 14.08
C HIS A 417 -1.47 11.92 15.46
N GLU A 418 -2.56 12.35 16.09
CA GLU A 418 -3.05 11.82 17.35
C GLU A 418 -4.59 11.87 17.36
N ASP A 419 -5.21 10.73 17.73
CA ASP A 419 -6.66 10.58 17.88
C ASP A 419 -6.94 10.01 19.29
N ARG A 420 -7.27 10.89 20.22
CA ARG A 420 -7.57 10.54 21.64
C ARG A 420 -9.08 10.47 21.93
N THR A 421 -9.94 10.77 20.91
CA THR A 421 -11.40 10.87 21.15
C THR A 421 -12.12 9.53 21.08
#